data_0cc087993a2a22c41add4a2b0b75587f
#
_entry.id   0cc087993a2a22c41add4a2b0b75587f
#
_cell.length_a   1.000
_cell.length_b   1.000
_cell.length_c   1.000
_cell.angle_alpha   90.00
_cell.angle_beta   90.00
_cell.angle_gamma   90.00
#
_symmetry.space_group_name_H-M   'P 1'
#
loop_
_entity.id
_entity.type
_entity.pdbx_description
1 polymer ?
#
loop_
_entity_poly.entity_id
_entity_poly.type
_entity_poly.pdbx_seq_one_letter_code
_entity_poly.pdbx_strand_id
1 'polypeptide(L)'
;MIEVTFGPNQITVEGHAGAAPKGEDLVCAAVSMLVYALEDMLHLYGEGLETELTEGRYVVNGQGNCKAETAIEMFTNGVVDLSVHYPDNVKLKFI
;
A
#
# COMPACT_ATOMS: atom_id res chain seq x y z
N MET A 1 -3.04 -5.66 12.46
CA MET A 1 -3.86 -5.76 11.23
C MET A 1 -3.54 -4.61 10.30
N ILE A 2 -3.19 -4.91 9.08
CA ILE A 2 -2.98 -3.91 8.04
C ILE A 2 -4.21 -3.91 7.15
N GLU A 3 -4.78 -2.73 6.92
CA GLU A 3 -5.94 -2.57 6.06
C GLU A 3 -5.60 -1.70 4.87
N VAL A 4 -5.85 -2.21 3.67
CA VAL A 4 -5.62 -1.48 2.42
C VAL A 4 -6.98 -1.21 1.79
N THR A 5 -7.30 0.07 1.60
CA THR A 5 -8.58 0.49 1.03
C THR A 5 -8.35 1.08 -0.36
N PHE A 6 -9.09 0.56 -1.33
CA PHE A 6 -9.04 1.04 -2.72
C PHE A 6 -10.34 1.77 -3.04
N GLY A 7 -10.24 3.06 -3.31
CA GLY A 7 -11.35 3.88 -3.78
C GLY A 7 -11.12 4.31 -5.23
N PRO A 8 -12.06 5.04 -5.84
CA PRO A 8 -11.96 5.45 -7.25
C PRO A 8 -10.70 6.24 -7.59
N ASN A 9 -10.26 7.11 -6.70
CA ASN A 9 -9.07 7.95 -6.91
C ASN A 9 -8.22 8.02 -5.66
N GLN A 10 -8.28 6.98 -4.83
CA GLN A 10 -7.55 6.97 -3.57
C GLN A 10 -7.18 5.56 -3.15
N ILE A 11 -5.97 5.43 -2.64
CA ILE A 11 -5.51 4.22 -1.98
C ILE A 11 -5.04 4.61 -0.59
N THR A 12 -5.50 3.89 0.42
CA THR A 12 -5.10 4.11 1.81
C THR A 12 -4.56 2.82 2.39
N VAL A 13 -3.38 2.88 3.00
CA VAL A 13 -2.78 1.76 3.72
C VAL A 13 -2.69 2.17 5.18
N GLU A 14 -3.34 1.44 6.07
CA GLU A 14 -3.36 1.76 7.49
C GLU A 14 -2.99 0.54 8.34
N GLY A 15 -2.36 0.80 9.46
CA GLY A 15 -1.96 -0.20 10.40
C GLY A 15 -0.44 -0.36 10.43
N HIS A 16 0.04 -0.91 11.53
CA HIS A 16 1.46 -1.18 11.69
C HIS A 16 1.68 -2.27 12.72
N ALA A 17 2.90 -2.76 12.78
CA ALA A 17 3.22 -3.90 13.60
C ALA A 17 3.23 -3.60 15.10
N GLY A 18 3.65 -2.45 15.56
CA GLY A 18 3.86 -2.25 16.98
C GLY A 18 4.66 -3.45 17.56
N ALA A 19 4.29 -3.91 18.74
CA ALA A 19 4.85 -5.12 19.35
C ALA A 19 4.09 -6.36 18.87
N ALA A 20 4.02 -6.56 17.58
CA ALA A 20 3.21 -7.59 16.96
C ALA A 20 3.82 -8.99 17.07
N PRO A 21 3.00 -10.05 16.96
CA PRO A 21 3.50 -11.39 16.80
C PRO A 21 4.44 -11.51 15.59
N LYS A 22 5.33 -12.48 15.64
CA LYS A 22 6.38 -12.66 14.64
C LYS A 22 5.89 -12.68 13.19
N GLY A 23 4.72 -13.28 12.93
CA GLY A 23 4.14 -13.33 11.59
C GLY A 23 3.70 -11.97 11.09
N GLU A 24 3.18 -11.13 11.97
CA GLU A 24 2.76 -9.77 11.62
C GLU A 24 3.95 -8.87 11.34
N ASP A 25 5.06 -9.04 12.07
CA ASP A 25 6.28 -8.27 11.80
C ASP A 25 6.80 -8.52 10.38
N LEU A 26 6.77 -9.77 9.94
CA LEU A 26 7.18 -10.12 8.59
C LEU A 26 6.25 -9.50 7.54
N VAL A 27 4.95 -9.57 7.77
CA VAL A 27 3.95 -9.00 6.87
C VAL A 27 4.08 -7.47 6.83
N CYS A 28 4.25 -6.82 7.97
CA CYS A 28 4.45 -5.37 8.02
C CYS A 28 5.70 -4.95 7.26
N ALA A 29 6.78 -5.72 7.36
CA ALA A 29 7.99 -5.45 6.59
C ALA A 29 7.72 -5.56 5.09
N ALA A 30 6.97 -6.56 4.66
CA ALA A 30 6.62 -6.75 3.26
C ALA A 30 5.75 -5.61 2.73
N VAL A 31 4.72 -5.22 3.49
CA VAL A 31 3.84 -4.10 3.10
C VAL A 31 4.64 -2.79 3.07
N SER A 32 5.51 -2.56 4.06
CA SER A 32 6.35 -1.36 4.10
C SER A 32 7.25 -1.27 2.87
N MET A 33 7.82 -2.39 2.44
CA MET A 33 8.65 -2.40 1.24
C MET A 33 7.85 -2.05 0.00
N LEU A 34 6.63 -2.57 -0.13
CA LEU A 34 5.74 -2.23 -1.23
C LEU A 34 5.37 -0.74 -1.21
N VAL A 35 5.09 -0.19 -0.03
CA VAL A 35 4.79 1.23 0.13
C VAL A 35 5.97 2.11 -0.28
N TYR A 36 7.17 1.80 0.21
CA TYR A 36 8.36 2.57 -0.12
C TYR A 36 8.70 2.49 -1.60
N ALA A 37 8.57 1.30 -2.20
CA ALA A 37 8.82 1.14 -3.63
C ALA A 37 7.82 1.94 -4.47
N LEU A 38 6.55 1.93 -4.08
CA LEU A 38 5.53 2.73 -4.75
C LEU A 38 5.82 4.22 -4.61
N GLU A 39 6.14 4.68 -3.39
CA GLU A 39 6.45 6.09 -3.14
C GLU A 39 7.63 6.55 -3.99
N ASP A 40 8.68 5.74 -4.11
CA ASP A 40 9.82 6.07 -4.94
C ASP A 40 9.43 6.23 -6.41
N MET A 41 8.60 5.33 -6.92
CA MET A 41 8.10 5.41 -8.29
C MET A 41 7.22 6.64 -8.51
N LEU A 42 6.38 6.98 -7.54
CA LEU A 42 5.49 8.14 -7.65
C LEU A 42 6.26 9.46 -7.52
N HIS A 43 7.41 9.49 -6.85
CA HIS A 43 8.30 10.66 -6.90
C HIS A 43 8.86 10.89 -8.28
N LEU A 44 9.09 9.81 -9.04
CA LEU A 44 9.64 9.91 -10.40
C LEU A 44 8.55 10.18 -11.44
N TYR A 45 7.41 9.54 -11.31
CA TYR A 45 6.39 9.49 -12.37
C TYR A 45 4.99 9.88 -11.92
N GLY A 46 4.82 10.32 -10.68
CA GLY A 46 3.50 10.55 -10.09
C GLY A 46 2.88 11.91 -10.33
N GLU A 47 3.17 12.55 -11.45
CA GLU A 47 2.53 13.82 -11.81
C GLU A 47 1.00 13.66 -11.78
N GLY A 48 0.34 14.55 -11.09
CA GLY A 48 -1.11 14.48 -10.89
C GLY A 48 -1.54 13.69 -9.67
N LEU A 49 -0.59 13.06 -8.96
CA LEU A 49 -0.86 12.32 -7.73
C LEU A 49 -0.29 13.05 -6.53
N GLU A 50 -1.03 12.98 -5.42
CA GLU A 50 -0.58 13.48 -4.13
C GLU A 50 -0.43 12.31 -3.18
N THR A 51 0.67 12.28 -2.45
CA THR A 51 0.92 11.21 -1.48
C THR A 51 1.19 11.79 -0.10
N GLU A 52 0.83 11.03 0.92
CA GLU A 52 1.12 11.36 2.30
C GLU A 52 1.57 10.09 3.01
N LEU A 53 2.78 10.11 3.52
CA LEU A 53 3.35 8.98 4.24
C LEU A 53 3.67 9.41 5.66
N THR A 54 2.96 8.85 6.61
CA THR A 54 3.19 9.05 8.04
C THR A 54 3.34 7.69 8.70
N GLU A 55 3.67 7.68 9.99
CA GLU A 55 3.78 6.42 10.71
C GLU A 55 2.43 5.69 10.73
N GLY A 56 2.41 4.48 10.23
CA GLY A 56 1.20 3.65 10.21
C GLY A 56 0.15 4.04 9.19
N ARG A 57 0.44 4.98 8.30
CA ARG A 57 -0.54 5.40 7.30
C ARG A 57 0.13 5.91 6.02
N TYR A 58 -0.36 5.42 4.89
CA TYR A 58 0.06 5.88 3.57
C TYR A 58 -1.18 6.15 2.73
N VAL A 59 -1.21 7.30 2.08
CA VAL A 59 -2.34 7.71 1.24
C VAL A 59 -1.84 8.17 -0.11
N VAL A 60 -2.48 7.68 -1.16
CA VAL A 60 -2.26 8.14 -2.54
C VAL A 60 -3.58 8.67 -3.06
N ASN A 61 -3.60 9.91 -3.52
CA ASN A 61 -4.80 10.57 -4.06
C ASN A 61 -4.56 11.02 -5.48
N GLY A 62 -5.59 10.89 -6.32
CA GLY A 62 -5.61 11.45 -7.66
C GLY A 62 -5.49 10.41 -8.75
N GLN A 63 -5.25 10.87 -9.96
CA GLN A 63 -5.04 10.03 -11.13
C GLN A 63 -3.69 10.34 -11.75
N GLY A 64 -2.94 9.30 -12.04
CA GLY A 64 -1.62 9.42 -12.63
C GLY A 64 -1.58 9.03 -14.09
N ASN A 65 -0.40 9.18 -14.68
CA ASN A 65 -0.12 8.73 -16.04
C ASN A 65 0.07 7.20 -16.09
N CYS A 66 0.32 6.66 -17.28
CA CYS A 66 0.47 5.21 -17.48
C CYS A 66 1.57 4.59 -16.62
N LYS A 67 2.68 5.28 -16.40
CA LYS A 67 3.78 4.75 -15.59
C LYS A 67 3.39 4.67 -14.12
N ALA A 68 2.74 5.71 -13.61
CA ALA A 68 2.24 5.72 -12.24
C ALA A 68 1.16 4.63 -12.05
N GLU A 69 0.26 4.47 -13.00
CA GLU A 69 -0.78 3.45 -12.94
C GLU A 69 -0.18 2.03 -12.94
N THR A 70 0.88 1.82 -13.71
CA THR A 70 1.57 0.53 -13.72
C THR A 70 2.24 0.24 -12.37
N ALA A 71 2.85 1.25 -11.76
CA ALA A 71 3.44 1.11 -10.43
C ALA A 71 2.37 0.79 -9.38
N ILE A 72 1.23 1.46 -9.46
CA ILE A 72 0.08 1.19 -8.57
C ILE A 72 -0.44 -0.23 -8.78
N GLU A 73 -0.51 -0.69 -10.02
CA GLU A 73 -0.94 -2.06 -10.32
C GLU A 73 -0.01 -3.09 -9.71
N MET A 74 1.30 -2.88 -9.79
CA MET A 74 2.28 -3.75 -9.15
C MET A 74 2.12 -3.76 -7.63
N PHE A 75 1.94 -2.60 -7.03
CA PHE A 75 1.66 -2.49 -5.60
C PHE A 75 0.39 -3.26 -5.24
N THR A 76 -0.67 -3.07 -6.00
CA THR A 76 -1.96 -3.73 -5.78
C THR A 76 -1.81 -5.25 -5.84
N ASN A 77 -1.11 -5.77 -6.85
CA ASN A 77 -0.87 -7.21 -6.95
C ASN A 77 -0.08 -7.72 -5.73
N GLY A 78 0.89 -6.97 -5.26
CA GLY A 78 1.66 -7.34 -4.07
C GLY A 78 0.81 -7.46 -2.82
N VAL A 79 -0.05 -6.48 -2.56
CA VAL A 79 -0.91 -6.53 -1.37
C VAL A 79 -2.01 -7.57 -1.50
N VAL A 80 -2.52 -7.83 -2.70
CA VAL A 80 -3.46 -8.93 -2.95
C VAL A 80 -2.79 -10.27 -2.60
N ASP A 81 -1.58 -10.49 -3.08
CA ASP A 81 -0.84 -11.72 -2.76
C ASP A 81 -0.65 -11.87 -1.26
N LEU A 82 -0.29 -10.79 -0.57
CA LEU A 82 -0.14 -10.82 0.88
C LEU A 82 -1.45 -11.13 1.58
N SER A 83 -2.57 -10.59 1.11
CA SER A 83 -3.88 -10.88 1.71
C SER A 83 -4.30 -12.32 1.52
N VAL A 84 -3.88 -12.96 0.42
CA VAL A 84 -4.16 -14.39 0.17
C VAL A 84 -3.33 -15.28 1.09
N HIS A 85 -2.04 -14.97 1.26
CA HIS A 85 -1.14 -15.78 2.08
C HIS A 85 -1.22 -15.49 3.57
N TYR A 86 -1.60 -14.26 3.94
CA TYR A 86 -1.69 -13.82 5.33
C TYR A 86 -3.03 -13.13 5.61
N PRO A 87 -4.15 -13.87 5.45
CA PRO A 87 -5.49 -13.25 5.53
C PRO A 87 -5.82 -12.70 6.92
N ASP A 88 -5.15 -13.19 7.96
CA ASP A 88 -5.36 -12.69 9.32
C ASP A 88 -4.58 -11.40 9.61
N ASN A 89 -3.68 -11.01 8.71
CA ASN A 89 -2.79 -9.87 8.93
C ASN A 89 -3.01 -8.73 7.94
N VAL A 90 -3.51 -9.04 6.74
CA VAL A 90 -3.76 -8.04 5.69
C VAL A 90 -5.20 -8.17 5.21
N LYS A 91 -5.92 -7.07 5.27
CA LYS A 91 -7.30 -7.00 4.83
C LYS A 91 -7.44 -5.96 3.73
N LEU A 92 -8.14 -6.35 2.66
CA LEU A 92 -8.42 -5.44 1.55
C LEU A 92 -9.88 -4.98 1.61
N LYS A 93 -10.09 -3.73 1.23
CA LYS A 93 -11.41 -3.14 1.16
C LYS A 93 -11.53 -2.33 -0.12
N PHE A 94 -12.62 -2.54 -0.85
CA PHE A 94 -12.90 -1.83 -2.10
C PHE A 94 -14.18 -1.00 -1.93
N ILE A 95 -14.10 0.29 -2.23
CA ILE A 95 -15.22 1.21 -2.09
C ILE A 95 -15.53 1.97 -3.38
#